data_49277e6b0ffe3d52f294bda5d0c16c17
#
_entry.id   49277e6b0ffe3d52f294bda5d0c16c17
#
_cell.length_a   1.000
_cell.length_b   1.000
_cell.length_c   1.000
_cell.angle_alpha   90.00
_cell.angle_beta   90.00
_cell.angle_gamma   90.00
#
_symmetry.space_group_name_H-M   'P 1'
#
loop_
_entity.id
_entity.type
_entity.pdbx_description
1 polymer ?
#
loop_
_entity_poly.entity_id
_entity_poly.type
_entity_poly.pdbx_seq_one_letter_code
_entity_poly.pdbx_strand_id
1 'polypeptide(L)'
;PLVDENMLIDDVDADAWYAGAVRFVSANSLFDGTAAGLFSPAADMTRAMVMTVLARLDGADTSGTPWYAAGQSWAVENGVSDGSSLESAVTREQLAAMLYRYADGWASGTAELDGFEDAASISSWAAEAMAWAVGNGIIDGVSEGVLAPQDTATRAQVAAMLQRFVEAG
;
A
#
# COMPACT_ATOMS: atom_id res chain seq x y z
N PRO A 1 14.51 -12.28 -13.94
CA PRO A 1 14.63 -11.66 -12.61
C PRO A 1 14.84 -10.15 -12.71
N LEU A 2 14.37 -9.44 -11.71
CA LEU A 2 14.58 -8.02 -11.57
C LEU A 2 15.93 -7.77 -10.90
N VAL A 3 16.74 -6.88 -11.49
CA VAL A 3 18.01 -6.46 -10.91
C VAL A 3 17.84 -5.04 -10.37
N ASP A 4 17.92 -4.88 -9.07
CA ASP A 4 18.08 -3.60 -8.42
C ASP A 4 19.57 -3.36 -8.15
N GLU A 5 19.99 -2.12 -7.88
CA GLU A 5 21.38 -1.65 -7.87
C GLU A 5 22.40 -2.63 -7.27
N ASN A 6 21.99 -3.43 -6.29
CA ASN A 6 22.86 -4.42 -5.63
C ASN A 6 22.16 -5.75 -5.34
N MET A 7 20.95 -5.96 -5.84
CA MET A 7 20.16 -7.12 -5.46
C MET A 7 19.45 -7.75 -6.64
N LEU A 8 19.58 -9.05 -6.75
CA LEU A 8 18.81 -9.85 -7.69
C LEU A 8 17.51 -10.29 -7.00
N ILE A 9 16.38 -9.95 -7.58
CA ILE A 9 15.07 -10.38 -7.11
C ILE A 9 14.55 -11.45 -8.07
N ASP A 10 14.66 -12.69 -7.65
CA ASP A 10 14.46 -13.86 -8.53
C ASP A 10 13.01 -14.06 -8.95
N ASP A 11 12.06 -13.68 -8.11
CA ASP A 11 10.62 -13.93 -8.32
C ASP A 11 9.88 -12.74 -8.93
N VAL A 12 10.59 -11.71 -9.38
CA VAL A 12 10.01 -10.57 -10.09
C VAL A 12 10.59 -10.51 -11.49
N ASP A 13 9.70 -10.60 -12.48
CA ASP A 13 10.10 -10.45 -13.87
C ASP A 13 10.36 -8.95 -14.16
N ALA A 14 11.43 -8.65 -14.86
CA ALA A 14 11.78 -7.28 -15.23
C ALA A 14 10.70 -6.60 -16.09
N ASP A 15 9.90 -7.39 -16.81
CA ASP A 15 8.82 -6.90 -17.66
C ASP A 15 7.46 -6.88 -16.97
N ALA A 16 7.37 -7.30 -15.70
CA ALA A 16 6.12 -7.29 -14.95
C ALA A 16 5.61 -5.85 -14.77
N TRP A 17 4.29 -5.69 -14.77
CA TRP A 17 3.66 -4.37 -14.61
C TRP A 17 4.07 -3.66 -13.31
N TYR A 18 4.42 -4.44 -12.29
CA TYR A 18 4.80 -3.95 -10.97
C TYR A 18 6.32 -3.82 -10.77
N ALA A 19 7.14 -4.16 -11.78
CA ALA A 19 8.60 -4.19 -11.63
C ALA A 19 9.18 -2.85 -11.17
N GLY A 20 8.71 -1.74 -11.74
CA GLY A 20 9.12 -0.39 -11.35
C GLY A 20 8.76 -0.05 -9.91
N ALA A 21 7.57 -0.47 -9.47
CA ALA A 21 7.13 -0.27 -8.09
C ALA A 21 7.95 -1.10 -7.11
N VAL A 22 8.31 -2.33 -7.47
CA VAL A 22 9.18 -3.18 -6.64
C VAL A 22 10.56 -2.54 -6.48
N ARG A 23 11.14 -2.01 -7.56
CA ARG A 23 12.40 -1.26 -7.49
C ARG A 23 12.28 -0.07 -6.54
N PHE A 24 11.21 0.69 -6.66
CA PHE A 24 10.96 1.87 -5.83
C PHE A 24 10.92 1.53 -4.34
N VAL A 25 10.13 0.55 -3.95
CA VAL A 25 9.98 0.19 -2.52
C VAL A 25 11.23 -0.50 -1.97
N SER A 26 11.98 -1.22 -2.79
CA SER A 26 13.24 -1.86 -2.39
C SER A 26 14.36 -0.84 -2.25
N ALA A 27 14.52 0.04 -3.24
CA ALA A 27 15.58 1.06 -3.25
C ALA A 27 15.41 2.09 -2.12
N ASN A 28 14.18 2.36 -1.71
CA ASN A 28 13.88 3.29 -0.62
C ASN A 28 13.74 2.61 0.74
N SER A 29 14.10 1.34 0.83
CA SER A 29 14.05 0.54 2.07
C SER A 29 12.68 0.51 2.73
N LEU A 30 11.62 0.60 1.94
CA LEU A 30 10.24 0.55 2.43
C LEU A 30 9.78 -0.88 2.66
N PHE A 31 10.15 -1.79 1.75
CA PHE A 31 9.83 -3.21 1.85
C PHE A 31 11.12 -4.00 2.04
N ASP A 32 11.07 -4.96 2.96
CA ASP A 32 12.02 -6.06 2.97
C ASP A 32 11.47 -7.19 2.09
N GLY A 33 12.34 -7.99 1.51
CA GLY A 33 11.94 -9.22 0.85
C GLY A 33 11.40 -10.22 1.88
N THR A 34 10.71 -11.26 1.40
CA THR A 34 10.22 -12.33 2.27
C THR A 34 11.31 -13.36 2.57
N ALA A 35 12.31 -13.44 1.70
CA ALA A 35 13.53 -14.23 1.86
C ALA A 35 14.61 -13.67 0.94
N ALA A 36 15.82 -14.18 1.01
CA ALA A 36 16.92 -13.74 0.14
C ALA A 36 16.55 -13.90 -1.34
N GLY A 37 16.57 -12.80 -2.07
CA GLY A 37 16.21 -12.77 -3.50
C GLY A 37 14.73 -12.91 -3.80
N LEU A 38 13.84 -12.92 -2.80
CA LEU A 38 12.41 -13.10 -2.99
C LEU A 38 11.62 -11.87 -2.50
N PHE A 39 10.78 -11.34 -3.36
CA PHE A 39 9.85 -10.26 -3.04
C PHE A 39 8.45 -10.78 -2.69
N SER A 40 8.05 -11.89 -3.25
CA SER A 40 6.72 -12.49 -3.11
C SER A 40 5.60 -11.55 -3.57
N PRO A 41 5.59 -11.13 -4.84
CA PRO A 41 4.67 -10.09 -5.31
C PRO A 41 3.19 -10.48 -5.21
N ALA A 42 2.86 -11.76 -5.28
CA ALA A 42 1.48 -12.25 -5.21
C ALA A 42 1.00 -12.52 -3.77
N ALA A 43 1.86 -12.43 -2.79
CA ALA A 43 1.48 -12.64 -1.39
C ALA A 43 0.69 -11.44 -0.86
N ASP A 44 -0.26 -11.70 0.03
CA ASP A 44 -0.99 -10.65 0.72
C ASP A 44 -0.09 -9.90 1.71
N MET A 45 -0.41 -8.63 1.97
CA MET A 45 0.21 -7.87 3.06
C MET A 45 -0.73 -7.80 4.25
N THR A 46 -0.17 -7.91 5.44
CA THR A 46 -0.94 -7.69 6.67
C THR A 46 -1.05 -6.21 6.99
N ARG A 47 -2.01 -5.86 7.85
CA ARG A 47 -2.15 -4.50 8.36
C ARG A 47 -0.88 -4.03 9.07
N ALA A 48 -0.26 -4.92 9.88
CA ALA A 48 1.00 -4.61 10.57
C ALA A 48 2.14 -4.27 9.59
N MET A 49 2.23 -4.99 8.48
CA MET A 49 3.23 -4.70 7.44
C MET A 49 3.02 -3.31 6.82
N VAL A 50 1.78 -2.95 6.52
CA VAL A 50 1.46 -1.62 5.96
C VAL A 50 1.80 -0.52 6.96
N MET A 51 1.45 -0.69 8.23
CA MET A 51 1.81 0.27 9.28
C MET A 51 3.32 0.50 9.35
N THR A 52 4.10 -0.59 9.28
CA THR A 52 5.55 -0.53 9.30
C THR A 52 6.11 0.18 8.07
N VAL A 53 5.58 -0.10 6.89
CA VAL A 53 6.01 0.54 5.64
C VAL A 53 5.72 2.04 5.66
N LEU A 54 4.54 2.45 6.11
CA LEU A 54 4.20 3.88 6.20
C LEU A 54 5.05 4.59 7.25
N ALA A 55 5.36 3.93 8.36
CA ALA A 55 6.29 4.47 9.36
C ALA A 55 7.68 4.71 8.75
N ARG A 56 8.18 3.77 7.96
CA ARG A 56 9.46 3.90 7.24
C ARG A 56 9.42 5.05 6.23
N LEU A 57 8.30 5.18 5.50
CA LEU A 57 8.12 6.27 4.55
C LEU A 57 8.18 7.63 5.24
N ASP A 58 7.66 7.73 6.46
CA ASP A 58 7.71 8.93 7.30
C ASP A 58 9.06 9.17 7.97
N GLY A 59 10.01 8.25 7.81
CA GLY A 59 11.34 8.35 8.39
C GLY A 59 11.45 7.84 9.82
N ALA A 60 10.44 7.15 10.32
CA ALA A 60 10.46 6.57 11.67
C ALA A 60 11.39 5.36 11.75
N ASP A 61 12.01 5.17 12.91
CA ASP A 61 12.79 3.97 13.22
C ASP A 61 11.84 2.81 13.51
N THR A 62 11.87 1.78 12.66
CA THR A 62 11.02 0.59 12.79
C THR A 62 11.77 -0.61 13.34
N SER A 63 12.98 -0.41 13.85
CA SER A 63 13.76 -1.47 14.50
C SER A 63 13.15 -1.89 15.84
N GLY A 64 13.61 -3.00 16.37
CA GLY A 64 13.18 -3.49 17.67
C GLY A 64 12.34 -4.76 17.59
N THR A 65 11.89 -5.22 18.75
CA THR A 65 11.09 -6.43 18.90
C THR A 65 9.87 -6.15 19.77
N PRO A 66 8.71 -6.74 19.42
CA PRO A 66 8.45 -7.47 18.17
C PRO A 66 8.55 -6.54 16.96
N TRP A 67 8.79 -7.11 15.78
CA TRP A 67 9.11 -6.34 14.57
C TRP A 67 8.04 -5.31 14.19
N TYR A 68 6.78 -5.54 14.55
CA TYR A 68 5.64 -4.67 14.19
C TYR A 68 5.39 -3.54 15.20
N ALA A 69 6.02 -3.59 16.38
CA ALA A 69 5.65 -2.70 17.49
C ALA A 69 5.88 -1.22 17.18
N ALA A 70 6.99 -0.88 16.54
CA ALA A 70 7.30 0.50 16.18
C ALA A 70 6.33 1.05 15.14
N GLY A 71 6.01 0.27 14.09
CA GLY A 71 5.02 0.66 13.08
C GLY A 71 3.62 0.81 13.66
N GLN A 72 3.21 -0.09 14.54
CA GLN A 72 1.93 -0.02 15.22
C GLN A 72 1.81 1.27 16.06
N SER A 73 2.81 1.56 16.88
CA SER A 73 2.82 2.79 17.70
C SER A 73 2.77 4.04 16.83
N TRP A 74 3.58 4.08 15.79
CA TRP A 74 3.58 5.19 14.84
C TRP A 74 2.20 5.41 14.21
N ALA A 75 1.56 4.33 13.76
CA ALA A 75 0.25 4.41 13.09
C ALA A 75 -0.85 4.93 14.03
N VAL A 76 -0.85 4.48 15.28
CA VAL A 76 -1.79 4.95 16.30
C VAL A 76 -1.55 6.44 16.63
N GLU A 77 -0.29 6.81 16.87
CA GLU A 77 0.09 8.19 17.20
C GLU A 77 -0.24 9.18 16.09
N ASN A 78 -0.13 8.75 14.83
CA ASN A 78 -0.39 9.61 13.67
C ASN A 78 -1.81 9.49 13.11
N GLY A 79 -2.69 8.74 13.78
CA GLY A 79 -4.09 8.62 13.38
C GLY A 79 -4.29 7.82 12.08
N VAL A 80 -3.30 7.05 11.66
CA VAL A 80 -3.35 6.25 10.43
C VAL A 80 -4.18 4.99 10.62
N SER A 81 -4.08 4.38 11.79
CA SER A 81 -4.79 3.16 12.16
C SER A 81 -5.04 3.13 13.66
N ASP A 82 -6.01 2.33 14.09
CA ASP A 82 -6.26 2.07 15.51
C ASP A 82 -5.31 1.01 16.10
N GLY A 83 -4.42 0.46 15.29
CA GLY A 83 -3.44 -0.55 15.72
C GLY A 83 -4.00 -1.96 15.89
N SER A 84 -5.26 -2.19 15.51
CA SER A 84 -5.91 -3.50 15.65
C SER A 84 -5.67 -4.41 14.46
N SER A 85 -6.03 -5.67 14.61
CA SER A 85 -6.05 -6.67 13.53
C SER A 85 -4.73 -6.77 12.79
N LEU A 86 -3.63 -6.80 13.52
CA LEU A 86 -2.27 -6.74 12.97
C LEU A 86 -1.98 -7.84 11.94
N GLU A 87 -2.48 -9.05 12.16
CA GLU A 87 -2.22 -10.21 11.30
C GLU A 87 -3.21 -10.36 10.16
N SER A 88 -4.27 -9.56 10.12
CA SER A 88 -5.25 -9.60 9.04
C SER A 88 -4.66 -9.04 7.75
N ALA A 89 -4.96 -9.68 6.63
CA ALA A 89 -4.61 -9.16 5.32
C ALA A 89 -5.30 -7.80 5.11
N VAL A 90 -4.55 -6.81 4.64
CA VAL A 90 -5.10 -5.49 4.35
C VAL A 90 -5.97 -5.56 3.09
N THR A 91 -7.14 -4.94 3.13
CA THR A 91 -7.99 -4.79 1.96
C THR A 91 -7.62 -3.52 1.19
N ARG A 92 -8.03 -3.44 -0.07
CA ARG A 92 -7.77 -2.29 -0.92
C ARG A 92 -8.37 -1.01 -0.34
N GLU A 93 -9.62 -1.07 0.17
CA GLU A 93 -10.25 0.10 0.81
C GLU A 93 -9.61 0.47 2.15
N GLN A 94 -9.13 -0.50 2.92
CA GLN A 94 -8.38 -0.24 4.15
C GLN A 94 -7.07 0.48 3.86
N LEU A 95 -6.36 0.03 2.83
CA LEU A 95 -5.12 0.68 2.41
C LEU A 95 -5.38 2.12 1.95
N ALA A 96 -6.43 2.33 1.16
CA ALA A 96 -6.84 3.68 0.74
C ALA A 96 -7.11 4.57 1.95
N ALA A 97 -7.83 4.06 2.95
CA ALA A 97 -8.12 4.80 4.18
C ALA A 97 -6.85 5.15 4.97
N MET A 98 -5.92 4.22 5.08
CA MET A 98 -4.65 4.45 5.78
C MET A 98 -3.81 5.52 5.06
N LEU A 99 -3.70 5.44 3.74
CA LEU A 99 -2.99 6.46 2.95
C LEU A 99 -3.67 7.82 3.03
N TYR A 100 -4.99 7.86 3.00
CA TYR A 100 -5.77 9.09 3.10
C TYR A 100 -5.54 9.79 4.45
N ARG A 101 -5.55 9.03 5.52
CA ARG A 101 -5.28 9.56 6.87
C ARG A 101 -3.84 10.04 7.00
N TYR A 102 -2.90 9.30 6.44
CA TYR A 102 -1.49 9.70 6.43
C TYR A 102 -1.27 10.98 5.63
N ALA A 103 -1.94 11.10 4.50
CA ALA A 103 -1.83 12.27 3.64
C ALA A 103 -2.34 13.57 4.28
N ASP A 104 -3.39 13.47 5.10
CA ASP A 104 -3.96 14.59 5.87
C ASP A 104 -4.14 15.88 5.04
N GLY A 105 -4.83 15.76 3.89
CA GLY A 105 -5.10 16.88 3.00
C GLY A 105 -3.97 17.27 2.05
N TRP A 106 -2.91 16.53 2.03
CA TRP A 106 -1.71 16.72 1.20
C TRP A 106 -1.98 16.63 -0.31
N ALA A 107 -2.93 15.81 -0.71
CA ALA A 107 -3.41 15.76 -2.09
C ALA A 107 -4.93 15.99 -2.09
N SER A 108 -5.41 16.78 -3.03
CA SER A 108 -6.79 17.28 -3.00
C SER A 108 -7.69 16.72 -4.10
N GLY A 109 -7.16 15.86 -4.98
CA GLY A 109 -7.96 15.26 -6.05
C GLY A 109 -9.05 14.34 -5.50
N THR A 110 -10.22 14.36 -6.09
CA THR A 110 -11.28 13.39 -5.83
C THR A 110 -11.92 12.99 -7.16
N ALA A 111 -12.49 11.79 -7.20
CA ALA A 111 -13.17 11.29 -8.38
C ALA A 111 -14.60 10.88 -8.04
N GLU A 112 -15.47 10.98 -9.04
CA GLU A 112 -16.78 10.36 -8.97
C GLU A 112 -16.63 8.85 -9.19
N LEU A 113 -17.20 8.05 -8.31
CA LEU A 113 -17.06 6.59 -8.35
C LEU A 113 -18.22 5.87 -9.00
N ASP A 114 -19.24 6.60 -9.44
CA ASP A 114 -20.48 6.03 -10.01
C ASP A 114 -20.25 5.19 -11.27
N GLY A 115 -19.16 5.42 -11.98
CA GLY A 115 -18.79 4.65 -13.16
C GLY A 115 -18.23 3.25 -12.88
N PHE A 116 -17.96 2.93 -11.63
CA PHE A 116 -17.46 1.61 -11.24
C PHE A 116 -18.61 0.69 -10.87
N GLU A 117 -18.57 -0.55 -11.39
CA GLU A 117 -19.64 -1.52 -11.19
C GLU A 117 -19.87 -1.85 -9.72
N ASP A 118 -18.81 -1.85 -8.93
CA ASP A 118 -18.81 -2.22 -7.51
C ASP A 118 -18.70 -1.02 -6.56
N ALA A 119 -19.01 0.18 -7.03
CA ALA A 119 -18.99 1.37 -6.19
C ALA A 119 -19.88 1.23 -4.94
N ALA A 120 -21.03 0.56 -5.07
CA ALA A 120 -21.93 0.32 -3.96
C ALA A 120 -21.36 -0.64 -2.90
N SER A 121 -20.32 -1.39 -3.24
CA SER A 121 -19.65 -2.32 -2.31
C SER A 121 -18.63 -1.62 -1.41
N ILE A 122 -18.29 -0.36 -1.68
CA ILE A 122 -17.36 0.39 -0.85
C ILE A 122 -18.01 0.65 0.51
N SER A 123 -17.29 0.32 1.57
CA SER A 123 -17.75 0.59 2.93
C SER A 123 -17.92 2.11 3.14
N SER A 124 -18.94 2.51 3.88
CA SER A 124 -19.25 3.93 4.09
C SER A 124 -18.07 4.70 4.69
N TRP A 125 -17.32 4.08 5.61
CA TRP A 125 -16.16 4.68 6.23
C TRP A 125 -14.98 4.87 5.26
N ALA A 126 -14.95 4.16 4.14
CA ALA A 126 -13.88 4.20 3.13
C ALA A 126 -14.26 5.01 1.88
N ALA A 127 -15.49 5.48 1.76
CA ALA A 127 -15.98 6.11 0.54
C ALA A 127 -15.17 7.36 0.15
N GLU A 128 -14.89 8.24 1.11
CA GLU A 128 -14.11 9.45 0.89
C GLU A 128 -12.66 9.12 0.52
N ALA A 129 -12.05 8.18 1.22
CA ALA A 129 -10.68 7.73 0.96
C ALA A 129 -10.55 7.09 -0.43
N MET A 130 -11.52 6.29 -0.84
CA MET A 130 -11.53 5.68 -2.17
C MET A 130 -11.68 6.74 -3.28
N ALA A 131 -12.56 7.71 -3.11
CA ALA A 131 -12.72 8.80 -4.06
C ALA A 131 -11.41 9.62 -4.19
N TRP A 132 -10.76 9.89 -3.08
CA TRP A 132 -9.46 10.54 -3.04
C TRP A 132 -8.38 9.71 -3.73
N ALA A 133 -8.30 8.41 -3.45
CA ALA A 133 -7.28 7.53 -4.01
C ALA A 133 -7.43 7.39 -5.54
N VAL A 134 -8.66 7.26 -6.03
CA VAL A 134 -8.93 7.20 -7.47
C VAL A 134 -8.64 8.55 -8.12
N GLY A 135 -9.08 9.64 -7.50
CA GLY A 135 -8.89 11.00 -8.03
C GLY A 135 -7.43 11.42 -8.14
N ASN A 136 -6.55 10.86 -7.31
CA ASN A 136 -5.11 11.14 -7.34
C ASN A 136 -4.32 10.05 -8.10
N GLY A 137 -4.98 9.12 -8.75
CA GLY A 137 -4.33 8.07 -9.54
C GLY A 137 -3.60 7.01 -8.72
N ILE A 138 -3.87 6.94 -7.41
CA ILE A 138 -3.23 5.98 -6.50
C ILE A 138 -3.84 4.58 -6.70
N ILE A 139 -5.17 4.51 -6.84
CA ILE A 139 -5.89 3.29 -7.13
C ILE A 139 -6.48 3.39 -8.53
N ASP A 140 -6.13 2.41 -9.36
CA ASP A 140 -6.85 2.07 -10.59
C ASP A 140 -7.73 0.86 -10.30
N GLY A 141 -8.65 0.53 -11.16
CA GLY A 141 -9.39 -0.71 -11.05
C GLY A 141 -8.49 -1.95 -11.22
N VAL A 142 -8.89 -3.07 -10.65
CA VAL A 142 -8.24 -4.38 -10.90
C VAL A 142 -8.58 -4.88 -12.30
N SER A 143 -9.68 -4.41 -12.86
CA SER A 143 -10.08 -4.55 -14.25
C SER A 143 -10.94 -3.35 -14.61
N GLU A 144 -11.31 -3.21 -15.88
CA GLU A 144 -12.14 -2.08 -16.33
C GLU A 144 -13.44 -2.02 -15.53
N GLY A 145 -13.66 -0.91 -14.84
CA GLY A 145 -14.89 -0.66 -14.09
C GLY A 145 -14.98 -1.37 -12.74
N VAL A 146 -13.93 -2.03 -12.25
CA VAL A 146 -13.95 -2.78 -10.98
C VAL A 146 -12.86 -2.31 -10.04
N LEU A 147 -13.24 -1.80 -8.86
CA LEU A 147 -12.31 -1.33 -7.83
C LEU A 147 -11.88 -2.43 -6.85
N ALA A 148 -12.72 -3.42 -6.63
CA ALA A 148 -12.50 -4.51 -5.67
C ALA A 148 -12.11 -3.99 -4.26
N PRO A 149 -12.95 -3.16 -3.61
CA PRO A 149 -12.57 -2.47 -2.37
C PRO A 149 -12.30 -3.44 -1.22
N GLN A 150 -12.98 -4.58 -1.17
CA GLN A 150 -12.85 -5.54 -0.08
C GLN A 150 -11.90 -6.70 -0.39
N ASP A 151 -11.34 -6.75 -1.59
CA ASP A 151 -10.30 -7.70 -1.91
C ASP A 151 -9.02 -7.35 -1.16
N THR A 152 -8.25 -8.36 -0.79
CA THR A 152 -6.94 -8.15 -0.18
C THR A 152 -5.97 -7.57 -1.20
N ALA A 153 -5.06 -6.74 -0.72
CA ALA A 153 -4.02 -6.15 -1.56
C ALA A 153 -2.76 -7.02 -1.48
N THR A 154 -2.22 -7.38 -2.65
CA THR A 154 -0.95 -8.10 -2.74
C THR A 154 0.22 -7.16 -2.51
N ARG A 155 1.39 -7.72 -2.21
CA ARG A 155 2.62 -6.95 -2.06
C ARG A 155 2.92 -6.11 -3.31
N ALA A 156 2.71 -6.67 -4.50
CA ALA A 156 2.87 -5.93 -5.76
C ALA A 156 1.90 -4.75 -5.87
N GLN A 157 0.64 -4.95 -5.50
CA GLN A 157 -0.38 -3.89 -5.52
C GLN A 157 -0.06 -2.78 -4.50
N VAL A 158 0.34 -3.15 -3.30
CA VAL A 158 0.73 -2.18 -2.26
C VAL A 158 1.94 -1.37 -2.73
N ALA A 159 2.96 -2.02 -3.30
CA ALA A 159 4.14 -1.33 -3.84
C ALA A 159 3.75 -0.31 -4.92
N ALA A 160 2.87 -0.69 -5.85
CA ALA A 160 2.40 0.20 -6.91
C ALA A 160 1.60 1.38 -6.35
N MET A 161 0.73 1.14 -5.39
CA MET A 161 -0.07 2.20 -4.75
C MET A 161 0.82 3.17 -3.98
N LEU A 162 1.84 2.68 -3.28
CA LEU A 162 2.80 3.53 -2.56
C LEU A 162 3.61 4.39 -3.51
N GLN A 163 4.09 3.84 -4.61
CA GLN A 163 4.82 4.60 -5.62
C GLN A 163 3.94 5.74 -6.17
N ARG A 164 2.72 5.42 -6.56
CA ARG A 164 1.77 6.42 -7.07
C ARG A 164 1.43 7.48 -6.01
N PHE A 165 1.28 7.06 -4.77
CA PHE A 165 1.04 7.95 -3.63
C PHE A 165 2.18 8.97 -3.48
N VAL A 166 3.42 8.51 -3.47
CA VAL A 166 4.59 9.39 -3.34
C VAL A 166 4.70 10.34 -4.56
N GLU A 167 4.44 9.84 -5.76
CA GLU A 167 4.51 10.63 -6.99
C GLU A 167 3.37 11.65 -7.12
N ALA A 168 2.23 11.43 -6.46
CA ALA A 168 1.10 12.35 -6.47
C ALA A 168 1.30 13.57 -5.57
N GLY A 169 2.23 13.50 -4.64
CA GLY A 169 2.51 14.56 -3.67
C GLY A 169 3.60 15.58 -4.02
#